data_bee07d822c8819b8fce1233db88b23cf
#
_entry.id   bee07d822c8819b8fce1233db88b23cf
#
_cell.length_a   1.000
_cell.length_b   1.000
_cell.length_c   1.000
_cell.angle_alpha   90.00
_cell.angle_beta   90.00
_cell.angle_gamma   90.00
#
_symmetry.space_group_name_H-M   'P 1'
#
loop_
_entity.id
_entity.type
_entity.pdbx_description
1 polymer ?
#
loop_
_entity_poly.entity_id
_entity_poly.type
_entity_poly.pdbx_seq_one_letter_code
_entity_poly.pdbx_strand_id
1 'polypeptide(L)'
;MTLVAPLNPLRLRRAVSAVTLMLSMLLDPFQTVSRAADWNQWGGANERNMASSERGLPEHFEPGKRRRDRLGIDTESMQNVRWVARLGSKNYSSATVAGGRVFIGTNDDSLDDPRYRPTRGGLLMCLDEKSGETVWQLVVPRLEIDRSKVSEDFDDMNLGICSTATIEEGRVYIVTNRCEVLCLDANGMADGNNGPFTDEATFSVAAGAPPVTLSKTDADILWRFDMLGELPVFPHDAANCSVLLHDGYAYVGTANGVYDGKVVLPTAPSLIALDKHSGRLVAQDNGHISANVYHGQWSSPTLVRIGNRARIVYGAGDGVCYAFEPVATPAAQLSDSGRSVATLSEVWHFDCNPPGYRERGGAAIDYWALVRGGTKEIDADGWLVSPSEVIASPVVADGRIYVSIGQDPLHGSGRGALSCINPSGQCEISDQRCVWRYQAIGRSLSTVAVADGYVYAAELFGKIHCLDATSGSLNWVHDTNEEIWSSTFVADGKIYIGTRRGLTILAAGPKKRHIADIRLGSESCSVPTAANGVLYVASQKHLWAVAEQGANP
;
A
#
# COMPACT_ATOMS: atom_id res chain seq x y z
N MET A 1 -28.19 -79.13 30.76
CA MET A 1 -29.43 -78.42 30.41
C MET A 1 -29.51 -77.21 31.27
N THR A 2 -29.09 -76.07 30.74
CA THR A 2 -29.16 -74.78 31.45
C THR A 2 -29.86 -73.78 30.54
N LEU A 3 -31.06 -73.41 30.93
CA LEU A 3 -31.95 -72.49 30.22
C LEU A 3 -31.39 -71.08 30.25
N VAL A 4 -31.14 -70.49 29.09
CA VAL A 4 -30.85 -69.05 28.93
C VAL A 4 -32.16 -68.31 28.64
N ALA A 5 -32.53 -67.37 29.48
CA ALA A 5 -33.73 -66.56 29.32
C ALA A 5 -33.46 -65.42 28.29
N PRO A 6 -34.44 -65.01 27.47
CA PRO A 6 -34.23 -63.99 26.44
C PRO A 6 -34.25 -62.55 27.05
N LEU A 7 -33.30 -61.72 26.67
CA LEU A 7 -33.22 -60.32 26.99
C LEU A 7 -34.31 -59.49 26.28
N ASN A 8 -35.03 -58.71 27.04
CA ASN A 8 -36.18 -57.91 26.62
C ASN A 8 -35.70 -56.69 25.76
N PRO A 9 -36.14 -56.50 24.50
CA PRO A 9 -35.68 -55.51 23.54
C PRO A 9 -36.06 -54.04 23.91
N LEU A 10 -36.92 -53.86 24.93
CA LEU A 10 -37.36 -52.51 25.35
C LEU A 10 -36.36 -51.73 26.22
N ARG A 11 -35.33 -52.39 26.76
CA ARG A 11 -34.27 -51.66 27.54
C ARG A 11 -33.13 -51.12 26.68
N LEU A 12 -32.96 -51.66 25.45
CA LEU A 12 -31.89 -51.17 24.55
C LEU A 12 -32.25 -49.86 23.84
N ARG A 13 -33.56 -49.59 23.65
CA ARG A 13 -33.98 -48.31 22.98
C ARG A 13 -33.90 -47.08 23.87
N ARG A 14 -33.89 -47.20 25.20
CA ARG A 14 -33.75 -46.05 26.12
C ARG A 14 -32.29 -45.64 26.37
N ALA A 15 -31.33 -46.53 26.22
CA ALA A 15 -29.93 -46.23 26.35
C ALA A 15 -29.35 -45.50 25.13
N VAL A 16 -29.83 -45.80 23.92
CA VAL A 16 -29.37 -45.16 22.69
C VAL A 16 -29.92 -43.75 22.54
N SER A 17 -31.17 -43.47 23.02
CA SER A 17 -31.75 -42.12 22.97
C SER A 17 -31.09 -41.14 23.96
N ALA A 18 -30.57 -41.61 25.09
CA ALA A 18 -29.86 -40.73 26.07
C ALA A 18 -28.44 -40.35 25.62
N VAL A 19 -27.76 -41.22 24.87
CA VAL A 19 -26.43 -40.92 24.33
C VAL A 19 -26.49 -39.99 23.13
N THR A 20 -27.55 -40.10 22.29
CA THR A 20 -27.74 -39.19 21.15
C THR A 20 -28.16 -37.78 21.58
N LEU A 21 -28.85 -37.61 22.72
CA LEU A 21 -29.20 -36.28 23.25
C LEU A 21 -28.05 -35.60 24.01
N MET A 22 -27.09 -36.36 24.55
CA MET A 22 -25.88 -35.77 25.16
C MET A 22 -24.78 -35.40 24.16
N LEU A 23 -24.78 -35.99 22.96
CA LEU A 23 -23.82 -35.61 21.91
C LEU A 23 -24.26 -34.37 21.09
N SER A 24 -25.54 -33.98 21.16
CA SER A 24 -26.06 -32.80 20.48
C SER A 24 -25.96 -31.50 21.30
N MET A 25 -25.53 -31.58 22.56
CA MET A 25 -25.28 -30.40 23.40
C MET A 25 -23.77 -30.00 23.53
N LEU A 26 -22.89 -30.66 22.78
CA LEU A 26 -21.46 -30.35 22.75
C LEU A 26 -20.95 -29.83 21.39
N LEU A 27 -21.86 -29.46 20.51
CA LEU A 27 -21.54 -28.66 19.32
C LEU A 27 -22.09 -27.26 19.55
N ASP A 28 -21.50 -26.54 20.53
CA ASP A 28 -21.41 -25.09 20.41
C ASP A 28 -20.61 -24.83 19.13
N PRO A 29 -21.14 -24.08 18.17
CA PRO A 29 -20.30 -23.55 17.14
C PRO A 29 -19.29 -22.70 17.90
N PHE A 30 -18.03 -23.12 17.91
CA PHE A 30 -16.93 -22.20 18.19
C PHE A 30 -17.16 -21.02 17.27
N GLN A 31 -17.77 -19.96 17.80
CA GLN A 31 -17.51 -18.64 17.31
C GLN A 31 -16.00 -18.50 17.46
N THR A 32 -15.27 -18.77 16.39
CA THR A 32 -13.91 -18.27 16.26
C THR A 32 -14.06 -16.77 16.40
N VAL A 33 -13.87 -16.27 17.61
CA VAL A 33 -13.61 -14.87 17.83
C VAL A 33 -12.41 -14.61 16.93
N SER A 34 -12.65 -13.94 15.81
CA SER A 34 -11.60 -13.49 14.91
C SER A 34 -10.65 -12.72 15.82
N ARG A 35 -9.49 -13.30 16.11
CA ARG A 35 -8.51 -12.62 16.92
C ARG A 35 -8.13 -11.37 16.13
N ALA A 36 -8.30 -10.21 16.71
CA ALA A 36 -7.83 -8.95 16.15
C ALA A 36 -6.40 -9.17 15.63
N ALA A 37 -6.13 -8.75 14.42
CA ALA A 37 -4.86 -8.99 13.75
C ALA A 37 -4.18 -7.67 13.42
N ASP A 38 -2.85 -7.66 13.56
CA ASP A 38 -2.03 -6.56 13.09
C ASP A 38 -2.20 -6.31 11.59
N TRP A 39 -1.99 -5.08 11.15
CA TRP A 39 -1.96 -4.64 9.75
C TRP A 39 -0.55 -4.14 9.43
N ASN A 40 0.39 -5.05 9.28
CA ASN A 40 1.83 -4.79 9.37
C ASN A 40 2.49 -4.33 8.06
N GLN A 41 1.73 -4.13 6.99
CA GLN A 41 2.25 -3.66 5.69
C GLN A 41 1.13 -3.10 4.80
N TRP A 42 1.48 -2.50 3.69
CA TRP A 42 0.56 -2.09 2.64
C TRP A 42 -0.30 -3.26 2.17
N GLY A 43 -1.64 -3.13 2.26
CA GLY A 43 -2.59 -4.20 1.95
C GLY A 43 -2.65 -5.31 3.01
N GLY A 44 -2.04 -5.14 4.18
CA GLY A 44 -2.08 -6.07 5.31
C GLY A 44 -1.31 -7.40 5.11
N ALA A 45 -1.10 -7.80 3.87
CA ALA A 45 -0.40 -9.02 3.49
C ALA A 45 0.36 -8.85 2.16
N ASN A 46 1.17 -9.82 1.79
CA ASN A 46 1.97 -9.77 0.56
C ASN A 46 1.13 -9.77 -0.73
N GLU A 47 -0.12 -10.16 -0.64
CA GLU A 47 -1.13 -10.12 -1.69
C GLU A 47 -1.66 -8.70 -1.97
N ARG A 48 -1.36 -7.73 -1.12
CA ARG A 48 -1.74 -6.30 -1.23
C ARG A 48 -3.24 -6.06 -1.33
N ASN A 49 -4.08 -7.01 -0.90
CA ASN A 49 -5.52 -6.84 -0.95
C ASN A 49 -6.00 -5.87 0.15
N MET A 50 -6.65 -4.80 -0.22
CA MET A 50 -7.18 -3.79 0.68
C MET A 50 -8.47 -4.25 1.39
N ALA A 51 -8.45 -5.48 1.94
CA ALA A 51 -9.58 -6.08 2.66
C ALA A 51 -9.11 -6.67 3.99
N SER A 52 -9.79 -6.31 5.08
CA SER A 52 -9.51 -6.77 6.44
C SER A 52 -10.66 -7.60 6.99
N SER A 53 -10.34 -8.57 7.84
CA SER A 53 -11.32 -9.37 8.57
C SER A 53 -11.84 -8.67 9.85
N GLU A 54 -11.35 -7.49 10.18
CA GLU A 54 -11.80 -6.72 11.34
C GLU A 54 -13.30 -6.50 11.35
N ARG A 55 -13.89 -6.45 12.56
CA ARG A 55 -15.34 -6.30 12.80
C ARG A 55 -15.58 -5.27 13.90
N GLY A 56 -16.84 -4.78 14.00
CA GLY A 56 -17.25 -3.83 15.01
C GLY A 56 -16.69 -2.44 14.79
N LEU A 57 -16.41 -2.07 13.54
CA LEU A 57 -15.91 -0.74 13.20
C LEU A 57 -17.05 0.26 13.10
N PRO A 58 -16.90 1.49 13.63
CA PRO A 58 -17.94 2.51 13.61
C PRO A 58 -18.40 2.88 12.18
N GLU A 59 -19.71 3.07 12.02
CA GLU A 59 -20.30 3.63 10.78
C GLU A 59 -20.19 5.17 10.74
N HIS A 60 -19.94 5.79 11.89
CA HIS A 60 -19.78 7.24 12.04
C HIS A 60 -18.84 7.56 13.20
N PHE A 61 -18.08 8.63 13.05
CA PHE A 61 -17.31 9.24 14.14
C PHE A 61 -17.24 10.76 13.95
N GLU A 62 -17.06 11.49 15.06
CA GLU A 62 -16.78 12.91 15.02
C GLU A 62 -15.28 13.14 15.20
N PRO A 63 -14.58 13.68 14.20
CA PRO A 63 -13.13 13.86 14.26
C PRO A 63 -12.66 14.95 15.22
N GLY A 64 -13.61 15.67 15.83
CA GLY A 64 -13.37 16.80 16.71
C GLY A 64 -13.27 18.14 15.96
N LYS A 65 -13.52 19.21 16.68
CA LYS A 65 -13.45 20.59 16.16
C LYS A 65 -12.01 21.10 16.20
N ARG A 66 -11.62 21.90 15.23
CA ARG A 66 -10.32 22.61 15.30
C ARG A 66 -10.33 23.59 16.47
N ARG A 67 -9.27 23.58 17.27
CA ARG A 67 -9.05 24.57 18.31
C ARG A 67 -8.90 25.98 17.72
N ARG A 68 -9.19 27.01 18.51
CA ARG A 68 -9.09 28.42 18.08
C ARG A 68 -7.67 28.82 17.70
N ASP A 69 -6.66 28.22 18.32
CA ASP A 69 -5.24 28.40 18.01
C ASP A 69 -4.83 27.79 16.65
N ARG A 70 -5.72 27.03 16.00
CA ARG A 70 -5.52 26.31 14.71
C ARG A 70 -4.46 25.21 14.74
N LEU A 71 -3.85 24.90 15.87
CA LEU A 71 -2.76 23.94 15.99
C LEU A 71 -3.21 22.54 16.39
N GLY A 72 -4.42 22.35 16.90
CA GLY A 72 -4.88 21.05 17.37
C GLY A 72 -6.37 20.82 17.19
N ILE A 73 -6.78 19.62 17.60
CA ILE A 73 -8.17 19.19 17.66
C ILE A 73 -8.65 19.30 19.11
N ASP A 74 -9.88 19.76 19.29
CA ASP A 74 -10.59 19.73 20.57
C ASP A 74 -11.10 18.30 20.82
N THR A 75 -10.42 17.59 21.70
CA THR A 75 -10.69 16.18 22.00
C THR A 75 -12.03 15.97 22.71
N GLU A 76 -12.55 16.97 23.43
CA GLU A 76 -13.86 16.89 24.09
C GLU A 76 -15.01 16.85 23.07
N SER A 77 -14.77 17.33 21.85
CA SER A 77 -15.76 17.32 20.77
C SER A 77 -15.71 16.06 19.89
N MET A 78 -14.81 15.11 20.17
CA MET A 78 -14.69 13.85 19.44
C MET A 78 -15.74 12.83 19.90
N GLN A 79 -16.19 11.97 18.96
CA GLN A 79 -17.01 10.80 19.25
C GLN A 79 -16.49 9.59 18.47
N ASN A 80 -16.49 8.42 19.10
CA ASN A 80 -15.95 7.18 18.53
C ASN A 80 -14.48 7.31 18.08
N VAL A 81 -13.70 8.13 18.77
CA VAL A 81 -12.27 8.32 18.56
C VAL A 81 -11.54 8.04 19.87
N ARG A 82 -10.56 7.12 19.84
CA ARG A 82 -9.70 6.83 21.00
C ARG A 82 -8.68 7.93 21.20
N TRP A 83 -8.00 8.31 20.12
CA TRP A 83 -7.00 9.37 20.11
C TRP A 83 -6.85 9.99 18.73
N VAL A 84 -6.21 11.14 18.69
CA VAL A 84 -5.80 11.82 17.47
C VAL A 84 -4.34 12.25 17.61
N ALA A 85 -3.53 11.91 16.61
CA ALA A 85 -2.12 12.36 16.50
C ALA A 85 -1.99 13.42 15.41
N ARG A 86 -1.13 14.42 15.66
CA ARG A 86 -0.80 15.45 14.67
C ARG A 86 0.27 14.91 13.73
N LEU A 87 0.04 15.02 12.43
CA LEU A 87 1.00 14.74 11.37
C LEU A 87 1.64 16.05 10.87
N GLY A 88 2.44 15.99 9.83
CA GLY A 88 2.95 17.15 9.11
C GLY A 88 1.87 18.00 8.46
N SER A 89 2.19 18.64 7.35
CA SER A 89 1.23 19.36 6.50
C SER A 89 0.76 18.54 5.31
N LYS A 90 1.50 17.47 4.96
CA LYS A 90 1.20 16.52 3.88
C LYS A 90 1.41 15.07 4.35
N ASN A 91 0.48 14.21 3.97
CA ASN A 91 0.51 12.78 4.27
C ASN A 91 -0.06 11.98 3.09
N TYR A 92 0.74 11.05 2.58
CA TYR A 92 0.36 10.09 1.54
C TYR A 92 0.58 8.64 2.00
N SER A 93 1.34 8.44 3.07
CA SER A 93 1.55 7.14 3.71
C SER A 93 0.30 6.68 4.43
N SER A 94 0.07 5.38 4.49
CA SER A 94 -1.01 4.78 5.29
C SER A 94 -0.47 4.25 6.61
N ALA A 95 -1.32 4.23 7.63
CA ALA A 95 -0.94 3.66 8.92
C ALA A 95 -0.74 2.14 8.81
N THR A 96 0.33 1.63 9.43
CA THR A 96 0.52 0.20 9.68
C THR A 96 0.59 -0.06 11.17
N VAL A 97 0.11 -1.22 11.59
CA VAL A 97 -0.02 -1.58 12.99
C VAL A 97 0.67 -2.91 13.23
N ALA A 98 1.60 -2.93 14.16
CA ALA A 98 2.28 -4.16 14.56
C ALA A 98 2.83 -4.06 15.99
N GLY A 99 2.61 -5.11 16.78
CA GLY A 99 3.20 -5.22 18.10
C GLY A 99 2.84 -4.10 19.08
N GLY A 100 1.63 -3.55 19.01
CA GLY A 100 1.17 -2.44 19.84
C GLY A 100 1.72 -1.06 19.41
N ARG A 101 2.20 -0.95 18.18
CA ARG A 101 2.73 0.28 17.58
C ARG A 101 1.98 0.62 16.31
N VAL A 102 1.87 1.92 16.01
CA VAL A 102 1.33 2.45 14.76
C VAL A 102 2.43 3.24 14.07
N PHE A 103 2.71 2.92 12.80
CA PHE A 103 3.75 3.57 12.01
C PHE A 103 3.09 4.36 10.88
N ILE A 104 3.52 5.61 10.68
CA ILE A 104 3.01 6.46 9.59
C ILE A 104 4.07 7.46 9.13
N GLY A 105 4.26 7.55 7.80
CA GLY A 105 5.12 8.56 7.17
C GLY A 105 4.37 9.87 6.97
N THR A 106 5.09 10.98 6.99
CA THR A 106 4.57 12.33 6.72
C THR A 106 5.73 13.27 6.37
N ASN A 107 5.50 14.57 6.14
CA ASN A 107 6.58 15.54 6.08
C ASN A 107 6.90 16.11 7.47
N ASP A 108 8.04 16.82 7.57
CA ASP A 108 8.60 17.31 8.83
C ASP A 108 8.05 18.68 9.29
N ASP A 109 6.99 19.21 8.64
CA ASP A 109 6.44 20.56 8.93
C ASP A 109 5.85 20.72 10.35
N SER A 110 5.52 19.62 11.03
CA SER A 110 4.95 19.62 12.38
C SER A 110 5.87 19.00 13.43
N LEU A 111 7.15 18.98 13.15
CA LEU A 111 8.16 18.46 14.05
C LEU A 111 8.19 19.31 15.34
N ASP A 112 7.80 18.72 16.48
CA ASP A 112 7.69 19.40 17.76
C ASP A 112 8.95 19.21 18.65
N ASP A 113 9.90 18.38 18.22
CA ASP A 113 11.15 18.13 18.96
C ASP A 113 12.15 19.27 18.71
N PRO A 114 12.53 20.05 19.74
CA PRO A 114 13.40 21.22 19.59
C PRO A 114 14.84 20.90 19.16
N ARG A 115 15.24 19.62 19.21
CA ARG A 115 16.55 19.16 18.73
C ARG A 115 16.65 19.22 17.21
N TYR A 116 15.51 19.15 16.52
CA TYR A 116 15.42 19.14 15.06
C TYR A 116 14.80 20.41 14.52
N ARG A 117 15.08 20.68 13.26
CA ARG A 117 14.46 21.78 12.51
C ARG A 117 13.83 21.23 11.25
N PRO A 118 12.60 21.63 10.91
CA PRO A 118 11.99 21.27 9.64
C PRO A 118 12.86 21.70 8.45
N THR A 119 13.03 20.80 7.50
CA THR A 119 13.83 20.99 6.29
C THR A 119 13.00 20.91 5.01
N ARG A 120 11.69 20.71 5.12
CA ARG A 120 10.78 20.25 4.06
C ARG A 120 11.12 18.80 3.66
N GLY A 121 11.60 18.03 4.58
CA GLY A 121 11.94 16.61 4.44
C GLY A 121 10.84 15.70 4.93
N GLY A 122 11.23 14.48 5.29
CA GLY A 122 10.33 13.42 5.74
C GLY A 122 10.39 13.15 7.23
N LEU A 123 9.31 12.60 7.74
CA LEU A 123 9.18 12.12 9.11
C LEU A 123 8.45 10.77 9.11
N LEU A 124 9.03 9.75 9.72
CA LEU A 124 8.33 8.53 10.09
C LEU A 124 8.05 8.58 11.58
N MET A 125 6.80 8.45 11.95
CA MET A 125 6.35 8.41 13.35
C MET A 125 6.03 6.97 13.75
N CYS A 126 6.53 6.55 14.91
CA CYS A 126 6.10 5.37 15.62
C CYS A 126 5.29 5.81 16.85
N LEU A 127 4.02 5.47 16.87
CA LEU A 127 3.09 5.86 17.92
C LEU A 127 2.73 4.65 18.77
N ASP A 128 2.43 4.85 20.04
CA ASP A 128 1.80 3.84 20.88
C ASP A 128 0.35 3.61 20.41
N GLU A 129 -0.01 2.36 20.18
CA GLU A 129 -1.32 2.01 19.61
C GLU A 129 -2.49 2.41 20.52
N LYS A 130 -2.30 2.42 21.85
CA LYS A 130 -3.35 2.70 22.81
C LYS A 130 -3.57 4.19 23.04
N SER A 131 -2.48 4.96 23.10
CA SER A 131 -2.51 6.39 23.46
C SER A 131 -2.35 7.34 22.29
N GLY A 132 -1.74 6.89 21.17
CA GLY A 132 -1.34 7.76 20.05
C GLY A 132 -0.14 8.65 20.34
N GLU A 133 0.51 8.48 21.49
CA GLU A 133 1.73 9.21 21.84
C GLU A 133 2.91 8.74 21.02
N THR A 134 3.80 9.66 20.65
CA THR A 134 5.02 9.32 19.90
C THR A 134 5.98 8.53 20.78
N VAL A 135 6.31 7.31 20.35
CA VAL A 135 7.31 6.45 21.00
C VAL A 135 8.69 6.82 20.50
N TRP A 136 8.86 6.87 19.19
CA TRP A 136 10.06 7.35 18.54
C TRP A 136 9.73 7.93 17.15
N GLN A 137 10.68 8.65 16.58
CA GLN A 137 10.57 9.26 15.26
C GLN A 137 11.88 9.12 14.48
N LEU A 138 11.76 9.01 13.14
CA LEU A 138 12.86 9.15 12.19
C LEU A 138 12.69 10.46 11.44
N VAL A 139 13.62 11.38 11.60
CA VAL A 139 13.69 12.62 10.81
C VAL A 139 14.61 12.38 9.61
N VAL A 140 14.09 12.58 8.41
CA VAL A 140 14.84 12.48 7.15
C VAL A 140 14.85 13.85 6.49
N PRO A 141 15.93 14.63 6.62
CA PRO A 141 16.03 15.96 6.02
C PRO A 141 15.83 15.91 4.51
N ARG A 142 15.40 17.04 3.94
CA ARG A 142 15.30 17.20 2.49
C ARG A 142 16.60 16.80 1.80
N LEU A 143 16.47 16.20 0.62
CA LEU A 143 17.58 15.79 -0.20
C LEU A 143 18.35 17.03 -0.70
N GLU A 144 19.62 17.10 -0.33
CA GLU A 144 20.58 18.06 -0.89
C GLU A 144 21.49 17.36 -1.89
N ILE A 145 21.11 17.44 -3.17
CA ILE A 145 21.80 16.76 -4.27
C ILE A 145 21.91 17.69 -5.48
N ASP A 146 22.85 17.38 -6.35
CA ASP A 146 22.91 17.94 -7.71
C ASP A 146 21.61 17.61 -8.45
N ARG A 147 20.83 18.64 -8.76
CA ARG A 147 19.52 18.53 -9.41
C ARG A 147 19.57 17.91 -10.82
N SER A 148 20.74 17.76 -11.41
CA SER A 148 20.91 17.00 -12.65
C SER A 148 20.69 15.48 -12.50
N LYS A 149 20.65 14.98 -11.26
CA LYS A 149 20.49 13.55 -10.93
C LYS A 149 19.06 13.12 -10.61
N VAL A 150 18.15 14.06 -10.49
CA VAL A 150 16.73 13.82 -10.15
C VAL A 150 15.85 14.80 -10.94
N SER A 151 14.55 14.50 -11.07
CA SER A 151 13.62 15.49 -11.61
C SER A 151 13.56 16.75 -10.73
N GLU A 152 13.19 17.88 -11.30
CA GLU A 152 13.10 19.14 -10.55
C GLU A 152 12.09 19.08 -9.40
N ASP A 153 11.04 18.26 -9.54
CA ASP A 153 9.98 18.09 -8.55
C ASP A 153 10.34 17.05 -7.47
N PHE A 154 11.34 16.20 -7.70
CA PHE A 154 11.71 15.16 -6.74
C PHE A 154 12.18 15.75 -5.42
N ASP A 155 11.53 15.34 -4.31
CA ASP A 155 11.71 15.86 -2.95
C ASP A 155 11.59 17.39 -2.83
N ASP A 156 10.97 18.05 -3.82
CA ASP A 156 10.75 19.50 -3.82
C ASP A 156 9.31 19.89 -3.45
N MET A 157 8.35 19.02 -3.69
CA MET A 157 6.94 19.25 -3.37
C MET A 157 6.60 19.16 -1.88
N ASN A 158 7.58 18.90 -1.01
CA ASN A 158 7.42 18.75 0.44
C ASN A 158 6.43 17.62 0.81
N LEU A 159 6.49 16.49 0.11
CA LEU A 159 5.59 15.36 0.33
C LEU A 159 5.97 14.55 1.57
N GLY A 160 7.25 14.55 1.92
CA GLY A 160 7.81 13.74 3.00
C GLY A 160 7.89 12.26 2.65
N ILE A 161 7.77 11.38 3.66
CA ILE A 161 7.79 9.94 3.48
C ILE A 161 6.40 9.47 3.04
N CYS A 162 6.26 9.14 1.75
CA CYS A 162 5.03 8.65 1.14
C CYS A 162 4.88 7.12 1.21
N SER A 163 5.98 6.39 1.36
CA SER A 163 6.00 4.93 1.51
C SER A 163 5.23 4.51 2.77
N THR A 164 4.51 3.40 2.69
CA THR A 164 3.90 2.75 3.86
C THR A 164 4.87 1.71 4.42
N ALA A 165 5.13 1.76 5.72
CA ALA A 165 6.09 0.89 6.37
C ALA A 165 5.66 -0.58 6.29
N THR A 166 6.64 -1.49 6.15
CA THR A 166 6.46 -2.94 6.30
C THR A 166 7.17 -3.41 7.56
N ILE A 167 6.45 -4.08 8.46
CA ILE A 167 6.97 -4.53 9.75
C ILE A 167 7.03 -6.06 9.77
N GLU A 168 8.21 -6.60 10.04
CA GLU A 168 8.44 -8.04 10.18
C GLU A 168 9.52 -8.30 11.23
N GLU A 169 9.27 -9.23 12.14
CA GLU A 169 10.25 -9.73 13.13
C GLU A 169 10.98 -8.61 13.91
N GLY A 170 10.23 -7.58 14.35
CA GLY A 170 10.80 -6.46 15.11
C GLY A 170 11.60 -5.46 14.27
N ARG A 171 11.49 -5.52 12.94
CA ARG A 171 12.13 -4.60 11.99
C ARG A 171 11.10 -3.82 11.20
N VAL A 172 11.43 -2.59 10.88
CA VAL A 172 10.61 -1.68 10.07
C VAL A 172 11.35 -1.35 8.79
N TYR A 173 10.74 -1.64 7.64
CA TYR A 173 11.31 -1.37 6.32
C TYR A 173 10.53 -0.22 5.68
N ILE A 174 11.24 0.79 5.18
CA ILE A 174 10.64 2.01 4.64
C ILE A 174 11.47 2.55 3.47
N VAL A 175 10.82 3.18 2.49
CA VAL A 175 11.47 4.00 1.47
C VAL A 175 11.29 5.47 1.87
N THR A 176 12.39 6.21 1.93
CA THR A 176 12.39 7.61 2.38
C THR A 176 12.14 8.58 1.22
N ASN A 177 11.85 9.84 1.56
CA ASN A 177 11.78 10.95 0.59
C ASN A 177 13.09 11.16 -0.19
N ARG A 178 14.21 10.65 0.30
CA ARG A 178 15.53 10.75 -0.34
C ARG A 178 15.84 9.59 -1.29
N CYS A 179 14.85 8.75 -1.63
CA CYS A 179 15.05 7.53 -2.44
C CYS A 179 16.02 6.54 -1.78
N GLU A 180 15.89 6.35 -0.46
CA GLU A 180 16.69 5.40 0.32
C GLU A 180 15.78 4.30 0.87
N VAL A 181 16.27 3.06 0.90
CA VAL A 181 15.60 1.97 1.62
C VAL A 181 16.27 1.83 2.97
N LEU A 182 15.48 1.94 4.03
CA LEU A 182 15.96 1.77 5.41
C LEU A 182 15.34 0.54 6.05
N CYS A 183 16.11 -0.13 6.88
CA CYS A 183 15.62 -1.06 7.89
C CYS A 183 15.91 -0.46 9.26
N LEU A 184 14.88 -0.36 10.09
CA LEU A 184 14.95 0.21 11.43
C LEU A 184 14.63 -0.85 12.47
N ASP A 185 15.14 -0.70 13.69
CA ASP A 185 14.63 -1.44 14.84
C ASP A 185 13.25 -0.90 15.23
N ALA A 186 12.27 -1.77 15.44
CA ALA A 186 10.92 -1.37 15.82
C ALA A 186 10.85 -0.71 17.22
N ASN A 187 11.86 -0.92 18.08
CA ASN A 187 11.98 -0.27 19.38
C ASN A 187 12.66 1.10 19.32
N GLY A 188 13.25 1.47 18.17
CA GLY A 188 14.09 2.64 18.04
C GLY A 188 15.29 2.57 18.98
N MET A 189 15.78 3.70 19.45
CA MET A 189 16.91 3.80 20.39
C MET A 189 16.60 3.38 21.84
N ALA A 190 15.42 2.79 22.11
CA ALA A 190 15.02 2.47 23.49
C ALA A 190 15.92 1.42 24.15
N ASP A 191 16.50 0.50 23.38
CA ASP A 191 17.41 -0.57 23.81
C ASP A 191 18.87 -0.36 23.32
N GLY A 192 19.15 0.80 22.73
CA GLY A 192 20.47 1.20 22.25
C GLY A 192 20.50 1.41 20.73
N ASN A 193 21.71 1.62 20.20
CA ASN A 193 21.98 1.65 18.77
C ASN A 193 22.50 0.27 18.36
N ASN A 194 21.67 -0.53 17.69
CA ASN A 194 21.87 -1.97 17.51
C ASN A 194 22.38 -2.36 16.11
N GLY A 195 22.40 -1.42 15.16
CA GLY A 195 22.77 -1.71 13.78
C GLY A 195 24.25 -1.57 13.47
N PRO A 196 24.71 -2.02 12.29
CA PRO A 196 26.00 -1.60 11.74
C PRO A 196 25.99 -0.14 11.30
N PHE A 197 24.82 0.47 11.11
CA PHE A 197 24.67 1.91 10.88
C PHE A 197 24.73 2.62 12.24
N THR A 198 25.57 3.61 12.40
CA THR A 198 25.80 4.32 13.68
C THR A 198 25.85 5.84 13.52
N ASP A 199 25.36 6.35 12.40
CA ASP A 199 25.50 7.76 12.00
C ASP A 199 24.18 8.55 12.02
N GLU A 200 23.17 8.07 12.78
CA GLU A 200 21.84 8.66 12.88
C GLU A 200 21.87 10.11 13.32
N ALA A 201 22.80 10.45 14.20
CA ALA A 201 23.00 11.82 14.69
C ALA A 201 23.26 12.83 13.57
N THR A 202 24.01 12.40 12.54
CA THR A 202 24.33 13.19 11.34
C THR A 202 23.27 13.01 10.26
N PHE A 203 22.74 11.79 10.11
CA PHE A 203 21.72 11.44 9.12
C PHE A 203 20.45 12.29 9.29
N SER A 204 20.04 12.52 10.54
CA SER A 204 18.76 13.15 10.87
C SER A 204 18.79 14.68 10.90
N VAL A 205 19.86 15.31 10.45
CA VAL A 205 19.99 16.78 10.34
C VAL A 205 20.34 17.19 8.91
N ALA A 206 20.06 18.46 8.57
CA ALA A 206 20.44 19.01 7.27
C ALA A 206 21.95 18.92 7.05
N ALA A 207 22.38 18.79 5.80
CA ALA A 207 23.80 18.71 5.46
C ALA A 207 24.58 19.91 6.01
N GLY A 208 25.71 19.63 6.66
CA GLY A 208 26.55 20.64 7.30
C GLY A 208 26.03 21.19 8.64
N ALA A 209 24.86 20.77 9.10
CA ALA A 209 24.40 21.07 10.46
C ALA A 209 25.13 20.21 11.50
N PRO A 210 25.30 20.70 12.75
CA PRO A 210 25.88 19.89 13.82
C PRO A 210 25.02 18.63 14.07
N PRO A 211 25.66 17.47 14.36
CA PRO A 211 24.94 16.25 14.71
C PRO A 211 24.02 16.47 15.92
N VAL A 212 22.86 15.86 15.90
CA VAL A 212 21.90 15.92 17.01
C VAL A 212 22.34 15.00 18.14
N THR A 213 22.00 15.34 19.39
CA THR A 213 22.14 14.41 20.51
C THR A 213 20.98 13.42 20.48
N LEU A 214 21.26 12.16 20.16
CA LEU A 214 20.27 11.09 20.11
C LEU A 214 19.68 10.79 21.48
N SER A 215 18.45 10.32 21.50
CA SER A 215 17.70 9.91 22.69
C SER A 215 16.87 8.65 22.41
N LYS A 216 16.20 8.14 23.42
CA LYS A 216 15.31 6.97 23.28
C LYS A 216 14.10 7.20 22.37
N THR A 217 13.80 8.45 22.04
CA THR A 217 12.69 8.82 21.14
C THR A 217 13.13 8.98 19.69
N ASP A 218 14.35 8.58 19.36
CA ASP A 218 14.86 8.58 17.99
C ASP A 218 14.83 7.15 17.41
N ALA A 219 14.75 7.06 16.09
CA ALA A 219 14.82 5.78 15.38
C ALA A 219 16.25 5.22 15.41
N ASP A 220 16.36 3.90 15.45
CA ASP A 220 17.60 3.14 15.29
C ASP A 220 17.64 2.56 13.87
N ILE A 221 18.60 2.96 13.04
CA ILE A 221 18.78 2.50 11.67
C ILE A 221 19.71 1.28 11.65
N LEU A 222 19.16 0.11 11.35
CA LEU A 222 19.97 -1.10 11.25
C LEU A 222 20.83 -1.11 9.99
N TRP A 223 20.27 -0.69 8.85
CA TRP A 223 21.00 -0.53 7.61
C TRP A 223 20.27 0.46 6.67
N ARG A 224 21.03 1.01 5.71
CA ARG A 224 20.58 1.93 4.68
C ARG A 224 21.09 1.49 3.32
N PHE A 225 20.24 1.53 2.30
CA PHE A 225 20.60 1.41 0.89
C PHE A 225 20.21 2.68 0.14
N ASP A 226 21.18 3.38 -0.39
CA ASP A 226 21.01 4.65 -1.11
C ASP A 226 20.85 4.37 -2.61
N MET A 227 19.59 4.34 -3.10
CA MET A 227 19.32 4.04 -4.51
C MET A 227 19.93 5.07 -5.46
N LEU A 228 20.02 6.36 -5.05
CA LEU A 228 20.64 7.41 -5.88
C LEU A 228 22.17 7.31 -5.93
N GLY A 229 22.77 6.87 -4.84
CA GLY A 229 24.23 6.71 -4.74
C GLY A 229 24.74 5.40 -5.36
N GLU A 230 23.93 4.34 -5.34
CA GLU A 230 24.33 2.97 -5.65
C GLU A 230 23.77 2.46 -6.97
N LEU A 231 22.73 3.10 -7.52
CA LEU A 231 22.08 2.69 -8.79
C LEU A 231 22.08 3.82 -9.82
N PRO A 232 22.11 3.47 -11.12
CA PRO A 232 21.88 4.45 -12.18
C PRO A 232 20.38 4.75 -12.32
N VAL A 233 19.77 5.46 -11.37
CA VAL A 233 18.35 5.79 -11.37
C VAL A 233 18.15 7.31 -11.40
N PHE A 234 17.03 7.74 -12.00
CA PHE A 234 16.60 9.13 -12.06
C PHE A 234 15.16 9.20 -11.55
N PRO A 235 14.94 9.34 -10.23
CA PRO A 235 13.60 9.34 -9.66
C PRO A 235 12.81 10.59 -10.05
N HIS A 236 11.50 10.41 -10.16
CA HIS A 236 10.54 11.45 -10.52
C HIS A 236 9.54 11.64 -9.37
N ASP A 237 9.23 12.89 -9.00
CA ASP A 237 8.32 13.33 -7.94
C ASP A 237 8.60 12.77 -6.55
N ALA A 238 8.37 11.49 -6.33
CA ALA A 238 8.54 10.83 -5.05
C ALA A 238 8.95 9.36 -5.18
N ALA A 239 9.70 8.86 -4.21
CA ALA A 239 9.93 7.44 -4.00
C ALA A 239 8.93 6.95 -2.93
N ASN A 240 7.87 6.26 -3.33
CA ASN A 240 6.75 5.89 -2.45
C ASN A 240 6.46 4.39 -2.38
N CYS A 241 7.28 3.55 -3.01
CA CYS A 241 7.11 2.11 -3.00
C CYS A 241 7.08 1.56 -1.58
N SER A 242 6.07 0.75 -1.25
CA SER A 242 6.04 -0.04 -0.02
C SER A 242 6.79 -1.35 -0.21
N VAL A 243 7.72 -1.65 0.69
CA VAL A 243 8.62 -2.81 0.59
C VAL A 243 7.83 -4.12 0.65
N LEU A 244 8.12 -5.05 -0.26
CA LEU A 244 7.62 -6.43 -0.19
C LEU A 244 8.71 -7.33 0.38
N LEU A 245 8.41 -8.05 1.46
CA LEU A 245 9.32 -9.03 2.05
C LEU A 245 8.95 -10.45 1.64
N HIS A 246 9.93 -11.21 1.15
CA HIS A 246 9.75 -12.62 0.82
C HIS A 246 11.08 -13.38 0.87
N ASP A 247 11.09 -14.53 1.57
CA ASP A 247 12.20 -15.49 1.66
C ASP A 247 13.59 -14.89 1.92
N GLY A 248 13.67 -13.91 2.84
CA GLY A 248 14.94 -13.27 3.20
C GLY A 248 15.31 -12.06 2.35
N TYR A 249 14.44 -11.64 1.44
CA TYR A 249 14.67 -10.51 0.53
C TYR A 249 13.61 -9.43 0.66
N ALA A 250 14.03 -8.19 0.43
CA ALA A 250 13.19 -7.00 0.31
C ALA A 250 13.14 -6.55 -1.15
N TYR A 251 11.96 -6.58 -1.77
CA TYR A 251 11.73 -6.15 -3.14
C TYR A 251 11.18 -4.73 -3.14
N VAL A 252 11.79 -3.85 -3.96
CA VAL A 252 11.51 -2.41 -3.97
C VAL A 252 11.54 -1.86 -5.39
N GLY A 253 10.57 -1.02 -5.75
CA GLY A 253 10.60 -0.20 -6.96
C GLY A 253 11.55 0.99 -6.77
N THR A 254 12.27 1.37 -7.84
CA THR A 254 13.35 2.37 -7.77
C THR A 254 12.89 3.81 -7.99
N ALA A 255 11.62 4.02 -8.35
CA ALA A 255 11.06 5.32 -8.75
C ALA A 255 11.73 5.97 -9.99
N ASN A 256 12.53 5.22 -10.78
CA ASN A 256 13.10 5.73 -12.03
C ASN A 256 11.99 6.23 -12.96
N GLY A 257 12.15 7.42 -13.54
CA GLY A 257 11.10 8.08 -14.31
C GLY A 257 11.62 8.97 -15.42
N VAL A 258 10.85 10.00 -15.72
CA VAL A 258 11.07 10.88 -16.87
C VAL A 258 11.47 12.29 -16.45
N TYR A 259 12.05 13.04 -17.38
CA TYR A 259 12.25 14.47 -17.27
C TYR A 259 12.00 15.12 -18.64
N ASP A 260 11.24 16.21 -18.66
CA ASP A 260 10.84 16.92 -19.90
C ASP A 260 10.30 15.98 -20.99
N GLY A 261 9.48 15.01 -20.58
CA GLY A 261 8.84 14.05 -21.47
C GLY A 261 9.80 13.01 -22.08
N LYS A 262 10.92 12.75 -21.44
CA LYS A 262 11.89 11.74 -21.88
C LYS A 262 12.35 10.89 -20.71
N VAL A 263 12.53 9.61 -20.94
CA VAL A 263 13.21 8.75 -19.98
C VAL A 263 14.69 9.13 -19.97
N VAL A 264 15.18 9.56 -18.82
CA VAL A 264 16.58 10.03 -18.67
C VAL A 264 17.55 8.85 -18.66
N LEU A 265 17.20 7.80 -17.92
CA LEU A 265 18.02 6.59 -17.79
C LEU A 265 17.20 5.35 -18.24
N PRO A 266 17.15 5.08 -19.55
CA PRO A 266 16.27 4.05 -20.12
C PRO A 266 16.69 2.60 -19.80
N THR A 267 17.89 2.40 -19.26
CA THR A 267 18.42 1.08 -18.86
C THR A 267 18.51 0.93 -17.34
N ALA A 268 17.97 1.89 -16.58
CA ALA A 268 17.93 1.81 -15.13
C ALA A 268 17.07 0.63 -14.65
N PRO A 269 17.41 -0.01 -13.53
CA PRO A 269 16.53 -1.00 -12.94
C PRO A 269 15.25 -0.33 -12.45
N SER A 270 14.11 -1.00 -12.63
CA SER A 270 12.80 -0.57 -12.11
C SER A 270 12.41 -1.29 -10.83
N LEU A 271 12.87 -2.55 -10.69
CA LEU A 271 12.64 -3.40 -9.52
C LEU A 271 13.96 -4.00 -9.04
N ILE A 272 14.24 -3.87 -7.76
CA ILE A 272 15.43 -4.44 -7.12
C ILE A 272 15.06 -5.39 -5.99
N ALA A 273 15.98 -6.28 -5.63
CA ALA A 273 15.92 -7.13 -4.45
C ALA A 273 17.15 -6.90 -3.57
N LEU A 274 16.91 -6.57 -2.30
CA LEU A 274 17.92 -6.42 -1.27
C LEU A 274 17.88 -7.61 -0.32
N ASP A 275 19.00 -8.00 0.24
CA ASP A 275 19.04 -8.86 1.42
C ASP A 275 18.36 -8.14 2.59
N LYS A 276 17.30 -8.70 3.16
CA LYS A 276 16.49 -7.99 4.17
C LYS A 276 17.23 -7.76 5.50
N HIS A 277 18.32 -8.50 5.76
CA HIS A 277 19.08 -8.39 7.00
C HIS A 277 20.22 -7.39 6.91
N SER A 278 20.84 -7.24 5.74
CA SER A 278 22.03 -6.41 5.54
C SER A 278 21.82 -5.19 4.62
N GLY A 279 20.71 -5.12 3.90
CA GLY A 279 20.46 -4.05 2.91
C GLY A 279 21.27 -4.20 1.62
N ARG A 280 22.06 -5.26 1.46
CA ARG A 280 22.90 -5.46 0.29
C ARG A 280 22.05 -5.76 -0.96
N LEU A 281 22.35 -5.09 -2.08
CA LEU A 281 21.74 -5.38 -3.37
C LEU A 281 22.14 -6.78 -3.85
N VAL A 282 21.14 -7.63 -4.16
CA VAL A 282 21.35 -9.01 -4.59
C VAL A 282 20.86 -9.29 -6.00
N ALA A 283 19.77 -8.61 -6.42
CA ALA A 283 19.26 -8.76 -7.78
C ALA A 283 18.54 -7.48 -8.22
N GLN A 284 18.39 -7.33 -9.53
CA GLN A 284 17.62 -6.26 -10.18
C GLN A 284 17.01 -6.77 -11.48
N ASP A 285 15.97 -6.11 -12.00
CA ASP A 285 15.47 -6.40 -13.34
C ASP A 285 16.52 -6.02 -14.41
N ASN A 286 16.27 -6.40 -15.66
CA ASN A 286 17.22 -6.18 -16.75
C ASN A 286 17.19 -4.77 -17.36
N GLY A 287 16.44 -3.84 -16.76
CA GLY A 287 16.34 -2.44 -17.17
C GLY A 287 15.45 -2.15 -18.38
N HIS A 288 14.81 -3.17 -19.00
CA HIS A 288 13.98 -2.94 -20.20
C HIS A 288 12.66 -2.19 -19.90
N ILE A 289 12.16 -2.29 -18.67
CA ILE A 289 10.93 -1.61 -18.20
C ILE A 289 11.12 -0.10 -18.29
N SER A 290 12.23 0.40 -17.76
CA SER A 290 12.50 1.84 -17.67
C SER A 290 12.50 2.55 -19.02
N ALA A 291 12.86 1.87 -20.10
CA ALA A 291 12.89 2.45 -21.46
C ALA A 291 11.51 2.96 -21.93
N ASN A 292 10.42 2.44 -21.37
CA ASN A 292 9.06 2.66 -21.85
C ASN A 292 8.16 3.36 -20.82
N VAL A 293 8.71 3.85 -19.72
CA VAL A 293 7.95 4.54 -18.64
C VAL A 293 7.34 5.83 -19.17
N TYR A 294 6.07 6.06 -18.86
CA TYR A 294 5.34 7.26 -19.28
C TYR A 294 5.57 8.45 -18.35
N HIS A 295 5.76 8.22 -17.06
CA HIS A 295 5.97 9.29 -16.09
C HIS A 295 6.84 8.83 -14.92
N GLY A 296 6.25 8.26 -13.86
CA GLY A 296 6.94 7.72 -12.71
C GLY A 296 6.72 6.23 -12.51
N GLN A 297 7.28 5.68 -11.43
CA GLN A 297 7.09 4.28 -11.06
C GLN A 297 6.75 4.21 -9.57
N TRP A 298 5.47 4.26 -9.24
CA TRP A 298 4.97 4.40 -7.87
C TRP A 298 4.23 3.18 -7.32
N SER A 299 4.03 2.16 -8.15
CA SER A 299 3.43 0.89 -7.73
C SER A 299 4.33 0.14 -6.74
N SER A 300 3.71 -0.61 -5.84
CA SER A 300 4.42 -1.50 -4.93
C SER A 300 4.34 -2.96 -5.40
N PRO A 301 5.42 -3.74 -5.29
CA PRO A 301 5.39 -5.15 -5.67
C PRO A 301 4.46 -5.95 -4.76
N THR A 302 3.89 -7.02 -5.31
CA THR A 302 3.02 -7.97 -4.63
C THR A 302 3.48 -9.41 -4.86
N LEU A 303 3.01 -10.33 -4.03
CA LEU A 303 3.34 -11.75 -4.13
C LEU A 303 2.11 -12.55 -4.57
N VAL A 304 2.24 -13.35 -5.63
CA VAL A 304 1.24 -14.36 -5.99
C VAL A 304 1.80 -15.75 -5.80
N ARG A 305 0.98 -16.66 -5.26
CA ARG A 305 1.30 -18.10 -5.14
C ARG A 305 0.45 -18.89 -6.12
N ILE A 306 1.11 -19.73 -6.92
CA ILE A 306 0.48 -20.63 -7.90
C ILE A 306 0.94 -22.05 -7.56
N GLY A 307 0.09 -22.78 -6.84
CA GLY A 307 0.52 -24.02 -6.19
C GLY A 307 1.68 -23.75 -5.24
N ASN A 308 2.79 -24.44 -5.42
CA ASN A 308 4.00 -24.28 -4.59
C ASN A 308 4.98 -23.21 -5.12
N ARG A 309 4.63 -22.50 -6.19
CA ARG A 309 5.51 -21.48 -6.78
C ARG A 309 5.05 -20.09 -6.42
N ALA A 310 5.96 -19.29 -5.89
CA ALA A 310 5.77 -17.87 -5.69
C ALA A 310 6.20 -17.08 -6.93
N ARG A 311 5.62 -15.89 -7.14
CA ARG A 311 6.04 -14.90 -8.13
C ARG A 311 5.98 -13.52 -7.51
N ILE A 312 6.98 -12.71 -7.80
CA ILE A 312 6.96 -11.27 -7.51
C ILE A 312 6.27 -10.59 -8.67
N VAL A 313 5.16 -9.92 -8.40
CA VAL A 313 4.39 -9.20 -9.41
C VAL A 313 4.61 -7.71 -9.22
N TYR A 314 4.90 -7.00 -10.30
CA TYR A 314 5.17 -5.57 -10.29
C TYR A 314 4.38 -4.87 -11.39
N GLY A 315 3.63 -3.85 -11.01
CA GLY A 315 2.99 -2.94 -11.95
C GLY A 315 3.93 -1.80 -12.29
N ALA A 316 4.16 -1.55 -13.56
CA ALA A 316 5.22 -0.64 -13.96
C ALA A 316 4.70 0.64 -14.63
N GLY A 317 5.56 1.65 -14.69
CA GLY A 317 5.25 2.96 -15.27
C GLY A 317 5.07 2.95 -16.79
N ASP A 318 5.29 1.83 -17.46
CA ASP A 318 4.96 1.60 -18.87
C ASP A 318 3.55 1.04 -19.08
N GLY A 319 2.79 0.84 -17.99
CA GLY A 319 1.43 0.31 -18.00
C GLY A 319 1.35 -1.21 -18.14
N VAL A 320 2.45 -1.91 -17.90
CA VAL A 320 2.55 -3.37 -17.98
C VAL A 320 2.69 -3.95 -16.56
N CYS A 321 2.04 -5.07 -16.33
CA CYS A 321 2.18 -5.88 -15.12
C CYS A 321 3.15 -7.04 -15.39
N TYR A 322 4.27 -7.08 -14.67
CA TYR A 322 5.34 -8.06 -14.81
C TYR A 322 5.31 -9.08 -13.68
N ALA A 323 5.75 -10.30 -13.96
CA ALA A 323 5.97 -11.31 -12.93
C ALA A 323 7.39 -11.88 -13.05
N PHE A 324 8.05 -11.98 -11.90
CA PHE A 324 9.41 -12.45 -11.79
C PHE A 324 9.51 -13.68 -10.88
N GLU A 325 10.48 -14.55 -11.15
CA GLU A 325 10.91 -15.56 -10.16
C GLU A 325 11.48 -14.82 -8.93
N PRO A 326 11.10 -15.22 -7.72
CA PRO A 326 11.80 -14.74 -6.52
C PRO A 326 13.28 -15.13 -6.56
N VAL A 327 14.13 -14.39 -5.87
CA VAL A 327 15.55 -14.75 -5.70
C VAL A 327 15.63 -16.13 -5.03
N ALA A 328 16.24 -17.09 -5.69
CA ALA A 328 16.21 -18.50 -5.29
C ALA A 328 17.32 -18.88 -4.29
N THR A 329 18.38 -18.08 -4.16
CA THR A 329 19.55 -18.44 -3.34
C THR A 329 19.44 -17.81 -1.97
N PRO A 330 19.50 -18.60 -0.86
CA PRO A 330 19.51 -18.05 0.48
C PRO A 330 20.62 -16.99 0.65
N ALA A 331 20.30 -15.85 1.24
CA ALA A 331 21.22 -14.74 1.46
C ALA A 331 22.52 -15.17 2.18
N ALA A 332 22.43 -16.10 3.11
CA ALA A 332 23.57 -16.67 3.83
C ALA A 332 24.58 -17.43 2.95
N GLN A 333 24.19 -17.83 1.73
CA GLN A 333 25.08 -18.51 0.77
C GLN A 333 25.70 -17.55 -0.24
N LEU A 334 25.27 -16.29 -0.26
CA LEU A 334 25.87 -15.21 -1.03
C LEU A 334 27.07 -14.67 -0.25
N SER A 335 28.15 -15.45 -0.18
CA SER A 335 29.38 -15.02 0.51
C SER A 335 29.99 -13.75 -0.10
N ASP A 336 30.70 -12.96 0.71
CA ASP A 336 31.34 -11.66 0.38
C ASP A 336 32.33 -11.64 -0.80
N SER A 337 32.53 -12.75 -1.47
CA SER A 337 33.49 -12.85 -2.57
C SER A 337 32.86 -12.43 -3.90
N GLY A 338 32.82 -11.11 -4.16
CA GLY A 338 32.83 -10.54 -5.51
C GLY A 338 31.74 -11.00 -6.50
N ARG A 339 30.55 -11.41 -6.05
CA ARG A 339 29.48 -11.81 -6.97
C ARG A 339 28.77 -10.59 -7.55
N SER A 340 28.63 -10.59 -8.86
CA SER A 340 27.79 -9.64 -9.60
C SER A 340 26.34 -9.70 -9.13
N VAL A 341 25.66 -8.55 -9.12
CA VAL A 341 24.20 -8.44 -8.92
C VAL A 341 23.51 -9.35 -9.93
N ALA A 342 22.57 -10.19 -9.45
CA ALA A 342 21.84 -11.10 -10.32
C ALA A 342 20.74 -10.35 -11.10
N THR A 343 20.32 -10.92 -12.23
CA THR A 343 19.13 -10.44 -12.94
C THR A 343 17.90 -11.20 -12.47
N LEU A 344 16.84 -10.48 -12.09
CA LEU A 344 15.52 -11.07 -11.82
C LEU A 344 15.00 -11.70 -13.11
N SER A 345 14.64 -12.98 -13.05
CA SER A 345 14.09 -13.71 -14.18
C SER A 345 12.63 -13.37 -14.38
N GLU A 346 12.29 -12.69 -15.46
CA GLU A 346 10.90 -12.50 -15.86
C GLU A 346 10.27 -13.83 -16.28
N VAL A 347 9.05 -14.06 -15.80
CA VAL A 347 8.26 -15.26 -16.10
C VAL A 347 7.21 -14.96 -17.16
N TRP A 348 6.54 -13.81 -17.00
CA TRP A 348 5.53 -13.30 -17.91
C TRP A 348 5.30 -11.81 -17.67
N HIS A 349 4.68 -11.18 -18.64
CA HIS A 349 4.11 -9.84 -18.49
C HIS A 349 2.73 -9.76 -19.14
N PHE A 350 1.95 -8.73 -18.76
CA PHE A 350 0.61 -8.47 -19.25
C PHE A 350 0.43 -6.98 -19.45
N ASP A 351 0.09 -6.57 -20.68
CA ASP A 351 -0.25 -5.17 -20.98
C ASP A 351 -1.62 -4.83 -20.39
N CYS A 352 -1.62 -3.97 -19.38
CA CYS A 352 -2.85 -3.52 -18.71
C CYS A 352 -3.59 -2.47 -19.55
N ASN A 353 -2.93 -1.83 -20.54
CA ASN A 353 -3.58 -0.98 -21.50
C ASN A 353 -4.36 -1.80 -22.52
N PRO A 354 -5.64 -1.49 -22.78
CA PRO A 354 -6.33 -2.00 -23.96
C PRO A 354 -5.58 -1.62 -25.25
N PRO A 355 -5.56 -2.47 -26.29
CA PRO A 355 -4.83 -2.17 -27.53
C PRO A 355 -5.15 -0.78 -28.13
N GLY A 356 -6.42 -0.36 -28.10
CA GLY A 356 -6.84 0.96 -28.59
C GLY A 356 -6.33 2.14 -27.76
N TYR A 357 -5.68 1.91 -26.59
CA TYR A 357 -5.06 2.99 -25.81
C TYR A 357 -3.61 3.26 -26.24
N ARG A 358 -2.97 2.29 -26.89
CA ARG A 358 -1.59 2.42 -27.37
C ARG A 358 -1.51 2.83 -28.83
N GLU A 359 -2.50 2.47 -29.63
CA GLU A 359 -2.48 2.65 -31.09
C GLU A 359 -3.81 3.22 -31.59
N ARG A 360 -3.71 4.02 -32.64
CA ARG A 360 -4.85 4.52 -33.39
C ARG A 360 -4.57 4.53 -34.88
N GLY A 361 -5.47 3.93 -35.67
CA GLY A 361 -5.31 3.83 -37.13
C GLY A 361 -4.02 3.11 -37.55
N GLY A 362 -3.49 2.20 -36.72
CA GLY A 362 -2.24 1.49 -36.95
C GLY A 362 -0.95 2.28 -36.63
N ALA A 363 -1.09 3.45 -35.98
CA ALA A 363 0.04 4.25 -35.51
C ALA A 363 0.03 4.31 -33.97
N ALA A 364 1.21 4.27 -33.36
CA ALA A 364 1.37 4.44 -31.92
C ALA A 364 0.91 5.86 -31.49
N ILE A 365 0.19 5.94 -30.38
CA ILE A 365 -0.22 7.21 -29.78
C ILE A 365 1.01 7.82 -29.08
N ASP A 366 1.41 9.02 -29.51
CA ASP A 366 2.45 9.81 -28.84
C ASP A 366 1.88 10.39 -27.54
N TYR A 367 2.13 9.69 -26.43
CA TYR A 367 1.72 10.10 -25.09
C TYR A 367 2.16 11.52 -24.73
N TRP A 368 3.43 11.85 -24.99
CA TRP A 368 3.98 13.15 -24.62
C TRP A 368 3.48 14.30 -25.47
N ALA A 369 3.18 14.05 -26.74
CA ALA A 369 2.51 15.03 -27.57
C ALA A 369 1.10 15.33 -27.04
N LEU A 370 0.37 14.32 -26.54
CA LEU A 370 -0.93 14.51 -25.90
C LEU A 370 -0.82 15.35 -24.64
N VAL A 371 0.12 15.02 -23.74
CA VAL A 371 0.33 15.72 -22.46
C VAL A 371 0.70 17.19 -22.70
N ARG A 372 1.58 17.48 -23.64
CA ARG A 372 2.00 18.84 -23.99
C ARG A 372 0.97 19.67 -24.77
N GLY A 373 -0.23 19.16 -24.92
CA GLY A 373 -1.34 19.90 -25.56
C GLY A 373 -1.44 19.71 -27.07
N GLY A 374 -0.84 18.63 -27.59
CA GLY A 374 -1.07 18.14 -28.95
C GLY A 374 -2.52 17.72 -29.18
N THR A 375 -2.78 16.98 -30.27
CA THR A 375 -4.14 16.55 -30.64
C THR A 375 -4.76 15.76 -29.48
N LYS A 376 -5.77 16.32 -28.83
CA LYS A 376 -6.53 15.64 -27.78
C LYS A 376 -7.45 14.62 -28.46
N GLU A 377 -7.10 13.38 -28.34
CA GLU A 377 -7.91 12.30 -28.84
C GLU A 377 -8.94 11.89 -27.80
N ILE A 378 -10.19 12.26 -28.04
CA ILE A 378 -11.32 11.91 -27.19
C ILE A 378 -12.19 10.86 -27.90
N ASP A 379 -12.73 9.93 -27.13
CA ASP A 379 -13.70 8.95 -27.60
C ASP A 379 -15.11 9.57 -27.75
N ALA A 380 -16.08 8.74 -28.13
CA ALA A 380 -17.47 9.15 -28.31
C ALA A 380 -18.10 9.70 -27.01
N ASP A 381 -17.59 9.33 -25.86
CA ASP A 381 -18.07 9.78 -24.54
C ASP A 381 -17.32 11.03 -24.04
N GLY A 382 -16.38 11.57 -24.83
CA GLY A 382 -15.62 12.77 -24.49
C GLY A 382 -14.40 12.53 -23.61
N TRP A 383 -13.93 11.29 -23.47
CA TRP A 383 -12.78 10.93 -22.66
C TRP A 383 -11.48 10.93 -23.47
N LEU A 384 -10.42 11.45 -22.88
CA LEU A 384 -9.08 11.29 -23.43
C LEU A 384 -8.67 9.82 -23.40
N VAL A 385 -8.29 9.28 -24.55
CA VAL A 385 -7.77 7.91 -24.69
C VAL A 385 -6.28 7.98 -24.98
N SER A 386 -5.47 7.41 -24.09
CA SER A 386 -4.02 7.36 -24.22
C SER A 386 -3.45 6.20 -23.40
N PRO A 387 -2.21 5.79 -23.65
CA PRO A 387 -1.51 4.88 -22.76
C PRO A 387 -1.50 5.41 -21.32
N SER A 388 -1.55 4.51 -20.37
CA SER A 388 -1.54 4.79 -18.93
C SER A 388 -0.54 3.90 -18.22
N GLU A 389 -0.14 4.31 -17.04
CA GLU A 389 0.77 3.62 -16.13
C GLU A 389 0.02 2.65 -15.21
N VAL A 390 0.75 1.75 -14.55
CA VAL A 390 0.26 1.08 -13.34
C VAL A 390 0.82 1.82 -12.12
N ILE A 391 0.01 2.71 -11.55
CA ILE A 391 0.36 3.44 -10.30
C ILE A 391 -0.11 2.65 -9.09
N ALA A 392 -1.30 2.09 -9.16
CA ALA A 392 -1.85 1.20 -8.13
C ALA A 392 -1.03 -0.07 -7.96
N SER A 393 -0.96 -0.61 -6.75
CA SER A 393 -0.34 -1.92 -6.54
C SER A 393 -1.22 -3.03 -7.13
N PRO A 394 -0.66 -4.01 -7.85
CA PRO A 394 -1.38 -5.22 -8.22
C PRO A 394 -1.92 -5.94 -6.97
N VAL A 395 -3.17 -6.38 -6.99
CA VAL A 395 -3.82 -7.08 -5.89
C VAL A 395 -4.01 -8.54 -6.24
N VAL A 396 -3.66 -9.43 -5.32
CA VAL A 396 -3.91 -10.87 -5.45
C VAL A 396 -5.08 -11.27 -4.56
N ALA A 397 -6.11 -11.84 -5.14
CA ALA A 397 -7.24 -12.43 -4.42
C ALA A 397 -7.82 -13.59 -5.22
N ASP A 398 -8.26 -14.64 -4.54
CA ASP A 398 -8.94 -15.82 -5.13
C ASP A 398 -8.18 -16.42 -6.34
N GLY A 399 -6.84 -16.45 -6.27
CA GLY A 399 -5.96 -16.96 -7.33
C GLY A 399 -5.94 -16.13 -8.61
N ARG A 400 -6.36 -14.86 -8.54
CA ARG A 400 -6.35 -13.86 -9.62
C ARG A 400 -5.51 -12.65 -9.22
N ILE A 401 -5.09 -11.88 -10.23
CA ILE A 401 -4.44 -10.59 -10.05
C ILE A 401 -5.35 -9.51 -10.62
N TYR A 402 -5.57 -8.45 -9.87
CA TYR A 402 -6.38 -7.29 -10.27
C TYR A 402 -5.48 -6.07 -10.36
N VAL A 403 -5.51 -5.39 -11.51
CA VAL A 403 -4.65 -4.24 -11.80
C VAL A 403 -5.46 -3.14 -12.46
N SER A 404 -5.46 -1.95 -11.86
CA SER A 404 -5.99 -0.73 -12.47
C SER A 404 -4.89 0.10 -13.09
N ILE A 405 -5.21 0.85 -14.16
CA ILE A 405 -4.30 1.79 -14.80
C ILE A 405 -4.78 3.23 -14.66
N GLY A 406 -3.83 4.14 -14.64
CA GLY A 406 -4.06 5.58 -14.55
C GLY A 406 -2.85 6.37 -14.98
N GLN A 407 -2.91 7.67 -14.74
CA GLN A 407 -1.82 8.60 -15.02
C GLN A 407 -1.71 9.60 -13.89
N ASP A 408 -0.60 10.31 -13.83
CA ASP A 408 -0.45 11.43 -12.92
C ASP A 408 -1.65 12.39 -13.02
N PRO A 409 -2.20 12.87 -11.89
CA PRO A 409 -3.37 13.75 -11.88
C PRO A 409 -3.22 15.03 -12.69
N LEU A 410 -2.00 15.56 -12.81
CA LEU A 410 -1.70 16.76 -13.63
C LEU A 410 -2.00 16.54 -15.12
N HIS A 411 -2.03 15.28 -15.59
CA HIS A 411 -2.37 14.92 -16.95
C HIS A 411 -3.87 14.90 -17.22
N GLY A 412 -4.69 15.21 -16.23
CA GLY A 412 -6.14 15.39 -16.32
C GLY A 412 -6.94 14.10 -16.41
N SER A 413 -8.24 14.24 -16.70
CA SER A 413 -9.14 13.11 -16.83
C SER A 413 -8.88 12.31 -18.11
N GLY A 414 -9.17 11.01 -18.07
CA GLY A 414 -9.05 10.12 -19.23
C GLY A 414 -9.55 8.71 -18.92
N ARG A 415 -9.57 7.86 -19.94
CA ARG A 415 -9.92 6.45 -19.79
C ARG A 415 -8.88 5.73 -18.97
N GLY A 416 -9.35 4.97 -17.99
CA GLY A 416 -8.62 3.92 -17.29
C GLY A 416 -9.05 2.54 -17.76
N ALA A 417 -8.54 1.54 -17.10
CA ALA A 417 -9.03 0.16 -17.21
C ALA A 417 -8.71 -0.60 -15.91
N LEU A 418 -9.53 -1.58 -15.60
CA LEU A 418 -9.28 -2.56 -14.55
C LEU A 418 -9.24 -3.94 -15.21
N SER A 419 -8.13 -4.65 -15.05
CA SER A 419 -7.91 -5.99 -15.60
C SER A 419 -7.88 -7.03 -14.49
N CYS A 420 -8.56 -8.16 -14.71
CA CYS A 420 -8.41 -9.39 -13.93
C CYS A 420 -7.56 -10.37 -14.71
N ILE A 421 -6.44 -10.80 -14.14
CA ILE A 421 -5.40 -11.58 -14.79
C ILE A 421 -5.34 -12.96 -14.17
N ASN A 422 -5.24 -14.01 -14.99
CA ASN A 422 -4.89 -15.34 -14.53
C ASN A 422 -3.37 -15.46 -14.42
N PRO A 423 -2.79 -15.63 -13.22
CA PRO A 423 -1.35 -15.72 -13.04
C PRO A 423 -0.74 -17.02 -13.52
N SER A 424 -1.56 -18.07 -13.81
CA SER A 424 -1.10 -19.40 -14.19
C SER A 424 -0.56 -19.46 -15.62
N GLY A 425 0.43 -20.30 -15.84
CA GLY A 425 1.03 -20.54 -17.16
C GLY A 425 2.39 -19.87 -17.35
N GLN A 426 3.20 -20.47 -18.23
CA GLN A 426 4.45 -19.88 -18.74
C GLN A 426 4.13 -19.45 -20.16
N CYS A 427 4.16 -18.19 -20.45
CA CYS A 427 4.25 -17.67 -21.81
C CYS A 427 4.14 -16.14 -21.82
N GLU A 428 4.80 -15.58 -22.81
CA GLU A 428 4.72 -14.18 -23.20
C GLU A 428 3.27 -13.68 -23.24
N ILE A 429 3.15 -12.38 -23.17
CA ILE A 429 1.95 -11.58 -23.26
C ILE A 429 0.82 -12.31 -23.93
N SER A 430 -0.28 -12.44 -23.29
CA SER A 430 -1.46 -12.71 -24.09
C SER A 430 -2.70 -12.17 -23.43
N ASP A 431 -3.58 -11.64 -24.26
CA ASP A 431 -4.99 -11.51 -23.98
C ASP A 431 -5.59 -12.81 -23.40
N GLN A 432 -4.93 -13.97 -23.60
CA GLN A 432 -5.28 -15.25 -22.99
C GLN A 432 -5.15 -15.28 -21.45
N ARG A 433 -4.37 -14.39 -20.84
CA ARG A 433 -4.33 -14.22 -19.38
C ARG A 433 -5.42 -13.33 -18.85
N CYS A 434 -6.03 -12.51 -19.71
CA CYS A 434 -7.13 -11.65 -19.36
C CYS A 434 -8.39 -12.49 -19.08
N VAL A 435 -8.80 -12.55 -17.83
CA VAL A 435 -10.07 -13.19 -17.47
C VAL A 435 -11.21 -12.29 -17.87
N TRP A 436 -11.10 -11.01 -17.52
CA TRP A 436 -11.97 -9.93 -17.95
C TRP A 436 -11.25 -8.58 -17.85
N ARG A 437 -11.73 -7.59 -18.59
CA ARG A 437 -11.26 -6.21 -18.55
C ARG A 437 -12.45 -5.26 -18.53
N TYR A 438 -12.47 -4.39 -17.54
CA TYR A 438 -13.50 -3.37 -17.39
C TYR A 438 -12.92 -2.02 -17.81
N GLN A 439 -13.54 -1.38 -18.82
CA GLN A 439 -13.07 -0.14 -19.43
C GLN A 439 -14.01 1.05 -19.20
N ALA A 440 -15.17 0.84 -18.55
CA ALA A 440 -16.09 1.93 -18.21
C ALA A 440 -15.69 2.60 -16.88
N ILE A 441 -14.39 2.86 -16.71
CA ILE A 441 -13.77 3.50 -15.56
C ILE A 441 -12.79 4.56 -16.04
N GLY A 442 -12.69 5.67 -15.31
CA GLY A 442 -11.64 6.66 -15.51
C GLY A 442 -10.28 6.22 -15.00
N ARG A 443 -9.27 7.06 -15.22
CA ARG A 443 -7.91 6.85 -14.70
C ARG A 443 -7.92 6.62 -13.19
N SER A 444 -7.19 5.64 -12.73
CA SER A 444 -7.16 5.22 -11.34
C SER A 444 -5.73 5.24 -10.78
N LEU A 445 -5.56 5.80 -9.58
CA LEU A 445 -4.36 5.67 -8.75
C LEU A 445 -4.59 4.64 -7.64
N SER A 446 -5.85 4.20 -7.48
CA SER A 446 -6.32 3.42 -6.34
C SER A 446 -6.00 1.93 -6.49
N THR A 447 -5.39 1.35 -5.47
CA THR A 447 -5.31 -0.09 -5.30
C THR A 447 -6.71 -0.61 -4.96
N VAL A 448 -7.15 -1.66 -5.64
CA VAL A 448 -8.50 -2.20 -5.45
C VAL A 448 -8.62 -3.00 -4.17
N ALA A 449 -9.86 -3.14 -3.66
CA ALA A 449 -10.19 -4.12 -2.63
C ALA A 449 -11.04 -5.24 -3.24
N VAL A 450 -10.73 -6.48 -2.89
CA VAL A 450 -11.50 -7.67 -3.31
C VAL A 450 -12.02 -8.37 -2.07
N ALA A 451 -13.33 -8.43 -1.93
CA ALA A 451 -13.99 -9.04 -0.78
C ALA A 451 -15.35 -9.62 -1.15
N ASP A 452 -15.69 -10.78 -0.59
CA ASP A 452 -16.99 -11.42 -0.70
C ASP A 452 -17.50 -11.58 -2.15
N GLY A 453 -16.57 -11.84 -3.10
CA GLY A 453 -16.87 -12.01 -4.51
C GLY A 453 -17.05 -10.70 -5.30
N TYR A 454 -16.70 -9.56 -4.72
CA TYR A 454 -16.76 -8.24 -5.37
C TYR A 454 -15.41 -7.55 -5.43
N VAL A 455 -15.21 -6.75 -6.47
CA VAL A 455 -14.08 -5.85 -6.62
C VAL A 455 -14.56 -4.41 -6.47
N TYR A 456 -13.90 -3.66 -5.61
CA TYR A 456 -14.16 -2.24 -5.42
C TYR A 456 -12.98 -1.45 -5.96
N ALA A 457 -13.23 -0.63 -6.97
CA ALA A 457 -12.22 0.18 -7.64
C ALA A 457 -12.66 1.66 -7.62
N ALA A 458 -11.71 2.56 -7.37
CA ALA A 458 -11.98 3.98 -7.42
C ALA A 458 -11.21 4.63 -8.57
N GLU A 459 -11.81 5.62 -9.22
CA GLU A 459 -11.14 6.48 -10.19
C GLU A 459 -10.80 7.84 -9.58
N LEU A 460 -9.79 8.49 -10.12
CA LEU A 460 -9.28 9.77 -9.62
C LEU A 460 -10.39 10.83 -9.47
N PHE A 461 -11.32 10.91 -10.41
CA PHE A 461 -12.36 11.95 -10.45
C PHE A 461 -13.65 11.57 -9.71
N GLY A 462 -13.53 10.71 -8.69
CA GLY A 462 -14.52 10.59 -7.63
C GLY A 462 -15.46 9.42 -7.71
N LYS A 463 -15.41 8.57 -8.73
CA LYS A 463 -16.33 7.43 -8.80
C LYS A 463 -15.73 6.17 -8.21
N ILE A 464 -16.56 5.45 -7.48
CA ILE A 464 -16.28 4.14 -6.91
C ILE A 464 -17.15 3.13 -7.63
N HIS A 465 -16.54 2.09 -8.18
CA HIS A 465 -17.18 1.03 -8.94
C HIS A 465 -17.19 -0.26 -8.13
N CYS A 466 -18.33 -0.94 -8.09
CA CYS A 466 -18.44 -2.30 -7.56
C CYS A 466 -18.68 -3.27 -8.71
N LEU A 467 -17.78 -4.22 -8.88
CA LEU A 467 -17.86 -5.23 -9.93
C LEU A 467 -17.99 -6.62 -9.31
N ASP A 468 -18.62 -7.54 -10.03
CA ASP A 468 -18.53 -8.97 -9.74
C ASP A 468 -17.09 -9.44 -10.01
N ALA A 469 -16.44 -10.06 -9.05
CA ALA A 469 -15.03 -10.46 -9.15
C ALA A 469 -14.78 -11.56 -10.19
N THR A 470 -15.79 -12.40 -10.48
CA THR A 470 -15.67 -13.52 -11.41
C THR A 470 -15.80 -13.06 -12.86
N SER A 471 -16.77 -12.18 -13.14
CA SER A 471 -17.15 -11.78 -14.50
C SER A 471 -16.71 -10.37 -14.91
N GLY A 472 -16.33 -9.51 -13.95
CA GLY A 472 -16.07 -8.10 -14.20
C GLY A 472 -17.34 -7.28 -14.48
N SER A 473 -18.54 -7.86 -14.29
CA SER A 473 -19.79 -7.16 -14.54
C SER A 473 -20.04 -6.08 -13.50
N LEU A 474 -20.46 -4.91 -13.96
CA LEU A 474 -20.76 -3.77 -13.10
C LEU A 474 -22.03 -4.02 -12.28
N ASN A 475 -21.94 -3.89 -10.96
CA ASN A 475 -23.11 -3.87 -10.06
C ASN A 475 -23.62 -2.45 -9.85
N TRP A 476 -22.74 -1.52 -9.48
CA TRP A 476 -23.09 -0.12 -9.26
C TRP A 476 -21.87 0.79 -9.34
N VAL A 477 -22.16 2.08 -9.53
CA VAL A 477 -21.22 3.20 -9.43
C VAL A 477 -21.74 4.18 -8.38
N HIS A 478 -20.86 4.66 -7.51
CA HIS A 478 -21.11 5.76 -6.58
C HIS A 478 -20.19 6.93 -6.94
N ASP A 479 -20.75 8.12 -7.07
CA ASP A 479 -20.00 9.35 -7.29
C ASP A 479 -19.90 10.10 -5.97
N THR A 480 -18.68 10.32 -5.49
CA THR A 480 -18.40 11.10 -4.28
C THR A 480 -18.45 12.61 -4.55
N ASN A 481 -18.43 13.03 -5.81
CA ASN A 481 -18.25 14.41 -6.27
C ASN A 481 -16.94 15.06 -5.77
N GLU A 482 -15.93 14.23 -5.41
CA GLU A 482 -14.65 14.65 -4.86
C GLU A 482 -13.52 13.83 -5.48
N GLU A 483 -12.35 14.40 -5.70
CA GLU A 483 -11.19 13.65 -6.14
C GLU A 483 -10.79 12.59 -5.11
N ILE A 484 -10.32 11.43 -5.61
CA ILE A 484 -9.89 10.28 -4.83
C ILE A 484 -8.43 9.96 -5.15
N TRP A 485 -7.54 10.26 -4.21
CA TRP A 485 -6.13 9.86 -4.23
C TRP A 485 -5.85 8.61 -3.40
N SER A 486 -6.79 8.27 -2.52
CA SER A 486 -6.76 7.10 -1.66
C SER A 486 -7.11 5.83 -2.43
N SER A 487 -6.97 4.67 -1.78
CA SER A 487 -7.46 3.38 -2.27
C SER A 487 -8.72 2.96 -1.52
N THR A 488 -9.53 2.10 -2.14
CA THR A 488 -10.66 1.47 -1.45
C THR A 488 -10.16 0.52 -0.38
N PHE A 489 -10.76 0.56 0.80
CA PHE A 489 -10.48 -0.36 1.90
C PHE A 489 -11.78 -1.01 2.37
N VAL A 490 -11.81 -2.33 2.48
CA VAL A 490 -13.00 -3.08 2.90
C VAL A 490 -12.78 -3.74 4.25
N ALA A 491 -13.65 -3.45 5.20
CA ALA A 491 -13.70 -4.12 6.49
C ALA A 491 -15.12 -4.08 7.05
N ASP A 492 -15.53 -5.07 7.84
CA ASP A 492 -16.81 -5.10 8.55
C ASP A 492 -18.03 -4.84 7.66
N GLY A 493 -18.04 -5.37 6.44
CA GLY A 493 -19.10 -5.16 5.46
C GLY A 493 -19.22 -3.71 4.95
N LYS A 494 -18.18 -2.91 5.11
CA LYS A 494 -18.12 -1.50 4.70
C LYS A 494 -16.93 -1.23 3.81
N ILE A 495 -17.07 -0.25 2.93
CA ILE A 495 -16.00 0.31 2.11
C ILE A 495 -15.67 1.68 2.69
N TYR A 496 -14.41 1.88 3.01
CA TYR A 496 -13.85 3.15 3.47
C TYR A 496 -12.95 3.71 2.40
N ILE A 497 -13.08 5.00 2.09
CA ILE A 497 -12.22 5.66 1.10
C ILE A 497 -11.97 7.12 1.45
N GLY A 498 -10.70 7.51 1.40
CA GLY A 498 -10.29 8.90 1.55
C GLY A 498 -10.66 9.73 0.31
N THR A 499 -11.15 10.94 0.53
CA THR A 499 -11.54 11.90 -0.50
C THR A 499 -10.94 13.28 -0.21
N ARG A 500 -11.08 14.21 -1.14
CA ARG A 500 -10.60 15.60 -0.97
C ARG A 500 -11.21 16.30 0.26
N ARG A 501 -12.38 15.90 0.75
CA ARG A 501 -13.03 16.48 1.96
C ARG A 501 -12.89 15.65 3.21
N GLY A 502 -12.42 14.41 3.10
CA GLY A 502 -12.27 13.53 4.25
C GLY A 502 -12.51 12.07 3.92
N LEU A 503 -13.50 11.43 4.53
CA LEU A 503 -13.78 10.00 4.39
C LEU A 503 -15.21 9.77 3.92
N THR A 504 -15.38 8.92 2.90
CA THR A 504 -16.68 8.37 2.49
C THR A 504 -16.78 6.92 2.92
N ILE A 505 -17.95 6.52 3.47
CA ILE A 505 -18.26 5.16 3.91
C ILE A 505 -19.47 4.64 3.14
N LEU A 506 -19.31 3.49 2.49
CA LEU A 506 -20.37 2.78 1.78
C LEU A 506 -20.55 1.39 2.36
N ALA A 507 -21.73 0.78 2.20
CA ALA A 507 -21.87 -0.65 2.44
C ALA A 507 -21.20 -1.46 1.33
N ALA A 508 -20.46 -2.50 1.70
CA ALA A 508 -19.95 -3.50 0.77
C ALA A 508 -21.10 -4.39 0.26
N GLY A 509 -20.96 -4.95 -0.94
CA GLY A 509 -21.90 -5.88 -1.56
C GLY A 509 -22.55 -5.35 -2.85
N PRO A 510 -23.49 -6.14 -3.42
CA PRO A 510 -24.00 -5.90 -4.77
C PRO A 510 -25.00 -4.74 -4.88
N LYS A 511 -25.45 -4.19 -3.75
CA LYS A 511 -26.42 -3.09 -3.72
C LYS A 511 -25.78 -1.83 -3.17
N LYS A 512 -25.80 -0.77 -3.96
CA LYS A 512 -25.29 0.53 -3.55
C LYS A 512 -26.04 1.07 -2.32
N ARG A 513 -25.31 1.34 -1.23
CA ARG A 513 -25.83 2.00 -0.05
C ARG A 513 -24.76 2.93 0.53
N HIS A 514 -25.01 4.21 0.50
CA HIS A 514 -24.20 5.21 1.19
C HIS A 514 -24.47 5.15 2.69
N ILE A 515 -23.44 5.25 3.52
CA ILE A 515 -23.53 5.23 4.98
C ILE A 515 -23.23 6.61 5.53
N ALA A 516 -22.05 7.16 5.26
CA ALA A 516 -21.65 8.46 5.81
C ALA A 516 -20.57 9.15 4.95
N ASP A 517 -20.54 10.48 5.05
CA ASP A 517 -19.41 11.32 4.66
C ASP A 517 -18.91 12.07 5.87
N ILE A 518 -17.62 11.92 6.21
CA ILE A 518 -17.00 12.50 7.39
C ILE A 518 -15.95 13.53 6.95
N ARG A 519 -16.14 14.78 7.37
CA ARG A 519 -15.21 15.87 7.06
C ARG A 519 -14.05 15.88 8.03
N LEU A 520 -12.83 15.66 7.52
CA LEU A 520 -11.60 15.62 8.32
C LEU A 520 -10.88 16.98 8.40
N GLY A 521 -11.46 18.01 7.77
CA GLY A 521 -10.89 19.36 7.76
C GLY A 521 -9.66 19.54 6.84
N SER A 522 -9.19 18.50 6.20
CA SER A 522 -8.28 18.46 5.06
C SER A 522 -8.51 17.16 4.29
N GLU A 523 -7.98 17.07 3.09
CA GLU A 523 -8.06 15.88 2.24
C GLU A 523 -7.42 14.65 2.91
N SER A 524 -7.91 13.47 2.55
CA SER A 524 -7.41 12.17 2.95
C SER A 524 -6.88 11.44 1.70
N CYS A 525 -5.57 11.45 1.51
CA CYS A 525 -4.90 10.76 0.41
C CYS A 525 -4.42 9.36 0.81
N SER A 526 -4.22 9.11 2.10
CA SER A 526 -3.86 7.80 2.62
C SER A 526 -5.05 6.83 2.63
N VAL A 527 -4.75 5.54 2.58
CA VAL A 527 -5.76 4.49 2.69
C VAL A 527 -6.12 4.30 4.16
N PRO A 528 -7.42 4.31 4.52
CA PRO A 528 -7.84 3.87 5.84
C PRO A 528 -7.42 2.42 6.07
N THR A 529 -7.05 2.07 7.30
CA THR A 529 -6.65 0.71 7.66
C THR A 529 -7.33 0.29 8.95
N ALA A 530 -7.50 -1.01 9.18
CA ALA A 530 -8.10 -1.50 10.40
C ALA A 530 -7.27 -2.63 11.01
N ALA A 531 -7.02 -2.53 12.31
CA ALA A 531 -6.31 -3.52 13.09
C ALA A 531 -6.80 -3.47 14.54
N ASN A 532 -6.84 -4.61 15.21
CA ASN A 532 -7.10 -4.72 16.64
C ASN A 532 -8.40 -4.01 17.09
N GLY A 533 -9.47 -4.07 16.26
CA GLY A 533 -10.75 -3.44 16.52
C GLY A 533 -10.76 -1.91 16.39
N VAL A 534 -9.74 -1.33 15.73
CA VAL A 534 -9.58 0.11 15.50
C VAL A 534 -9.49 0.40 14.02
N LEU A 535 -10.22 1.40 13.55
CA LEU A 535 -10.07 1.98 12.22
C LEU A 535 -9.14 3.19 12.30
N TYR A 536 -8.05 3.16 11.55
CA TYR A 536 -7.09 4.26 11.44
C TYR A 536 -7.38 5.08 10.19
N VAL A 537 -7.68 6.36 10.39
CA VAL A 537 -8.02 7.29 9.31
C VAL A 537 -7.07 8.48 9.37
N ALA A 538 -6.33 8.72 8.29
CA ALA A 538 -5.46 9.88 8.22
C ALA A 538 -5.97 10.91 7.21
N SER A 539 -5.80 12.17 7.55
CA SER A 539 -5.85 13.28 6.60
C SER A 539 -4.42 13.81 6.36
N GLN A 540 -4.27 14.87 5.59
CA GLN A 540 -2.96 15.51 5.41
C GLN A 540 -2.30 15.95 6.74
N LYS A 541 -3.08 16.13 7.82
CA LYS A 541 -2.60 16.79 9.05
C LYS A 541 -2.77 15.99 10.34
N HIS A 542 -3.62 14.99 10.34
CA HIS A 542 -3.93 14.23 11.54
C HIS A 542 -4.19 12.76 11.22
N LEU A 543 -3.89 11.89 12.17
CA LEU A 543 -4.27 10.48 12.20
C LEU A 543 -5.23 10.27 13.37
N TRP A 544 -6.39 9.69 13.10
CA TRP A 544 -7.39 9.29 14.10
C TRP A 544 -7.40 7.77 14.28
N ALA A 545 -7.42 7.32 15.53
CA ALA A 545 -7.74 5.95 15.89
C ALA A 545 -9.23 5.91 16.28
N VAL A 546 -10.04 5.30 15.43
CA VAL A 546 -11.50 5.31 15.50
C VAL A 546 -12.00 3.96 16.01
N ALA A 547 -12.78 3.96 17.07
CA ALA A 547 -13.42 2.76 17.62
C ALA A 547 -14.67 3.16 18.41
N GLU A 548 -15.62 2.26 18.55
CA GLU A 548 -16.81 2.51 19.38
C GLU A 548 -16.43 2.77 20.86
N GLN A 549 -17.09 3.74 21.50
CA GLN A 549 -16.88 4.02 22.91
C GLN A 549 -17.41 2.85 23.74
N GLY A 550 -16.54 2.21 24.49
CA GLY A 550 -16.86 1.06 25.35
C GLY A 550 -16.47 -0.31 24.79
N ALA A 551 -15.98 -0.41 23.57
CA ALA A 551 -15.33 -1.61 23.09
C ALA A 551 -13.98 -1.75 23.81
N ASN A 552 -13.89 -2.63 24.82
CA ASN A 552 -12.63 -3.05 25.40
C ASN A 552 -11.87 -3.89 24.37
N PRO A 553 -10.55 -3.69 24.24
CA PRO A 553 -9.70 -4.48 23.35
C PRO A 553 -9.66 -5.96 23.73
#